data_971561bdd3628ade8c40a6fce2ee03c1
#
_entry.id   971561bdd3628ade8c40a6fce2ee03c1
#
_cell.length_a   1.000
_cell.length_b   1.000
_cell.length_c   1.000
_cell.angle_alpha   90.00
_cell.angle_beta   90.00
_cell.angle_gamma   90.00
#
_symmetry.space_group_name_H-M   'P 1'
#
loop_
_entity.id
_entity.type
_entity.pdbx_description
1 polymer ?
#
loop_
_entity_poly.entity_id
_entity_poly.type
_entity_poly.pdbx_seq_one_letter_code
_entity_poly.pdbx_strand_id
1 'polypeptide(L)'
;HKVTLIDARRYPAMATSYANGGQLSASNAETWNTTKNLFNGIKWMFQKDAPLLFNPTPNVNKYKWMLGFLAATFSGKHKSNTLKTIDMAKKAREHYFKIADDEKIEFNLLKKGLLHIYDNENELQAAREKKNWIEQDGMEWDYLDLDEIEDLEPAFKTDKNTKKIVGGIYTKSDASGDIHKFCANLHKVLEDKYK
;
A
#
# COMPACT_ATOMS: atom_id res chain seq x y z
N HIS A 1 -8.04 18.54 -24.44
CA HIS A 1 -6.71 18.06 -24.87
C HIS A 1 -6.88 16.80 -25.71
N LYS A 2 -6.06 16.65 -26.75
CA LYS A 2 -5.90 15.34 -27.42
C LYS A 2 -4.94 14.50 -26.59
N VAL A 3 -5.37 13.31 -26.20
CA VAL A 3 -4.55 12.36 -25.41
C VAL A 3 -4.45 11.05 -26.19
N THR A 4 -3.24 10.52 -26.33
CA THR A 4 -3.01 9.21 -26.90
C THR A 4 -2.41 8.32 -25.83
N LEU A 5 -3.09 7.22 -25.51
CA LEU A 5 -2.60 6.18 -24.59
C LEU A 5 -1.94 5.07 -25.41
N ILE A 6 -0.69 4.77 -25.10
CA ILE A 6 0.08 3.68 -25.75
C ILE A 6 0.44 2.66 -24.68
N ASP A 7 0.13 1.38 -24.94
CA ASP A 7 0.52 0.26 -24.08
C ASP A 7 1.22 -0.81 -24.93
N ALA A 8 2.21 -1.45 -24.36
CA ALA A 8 2.92 -2.57 -25.00
C ALA A 8 2.09 -3.87 -25.02
N ARG A 9 1.01 -3.93 -24.26
CA ARG A 9 0.15 -5.10 -24.12
C ARG A 9 -1.17 -4.89 -24.85
N ARG A 10 -1.80 -6.01 -25.23
CA ARG A 10 -3.05 -5.99 -26.00
C ARG A 10 -4.21 -5.37 -25.24
N TYR A 11 -4.25 -5.51 -23.92
CA TYR A 11 -5.31 -5.02 -23.06
C TYR A 11 -4.74 -4.16 -21.94
N PRO A 12 -5.52 -3.21 -21.38
CA PRO A 12 -5.08 -2.39 -20.28
C PRO A 12 -4.87 -3.22 -19.00
N ALA A 13 -4.00 -2.74 -18.13
CA ALA A 13 -3.78 -3.29 -16.78
C ALA A 13 -3.30 -4.77 -16.74
N MET A 14 -2.64 -5.25 -17.78
CA MET A 14 -2.13 -6.63 -17.87
C MET A 14 -0.73 -6.83 -17.24
N ALA A 15 -0.28 -5.88 -16.42
CA ALA A 15 0.96 -6.00 -15.65
C ALA A 15 0.64 -6.21 -14.16
N THR A 16 1.20 -5.41 -13.28
CA THR A 16 1.00 -5.51 -11.82
C THR A 16 -0.46 -5.34 -11.41
N SER A 17 -1.25 -4.54 -12.13
CA SER A 17 -2.67 -4.35 -11.85
C SER A 17 -3.53 -5.56 -12.18
N TYR A 18 -3.03 -6.53 -12.96
CA TYR A 18 -3.78 -7.75 -13.31
C TYR A 18 -4.05 -8.62 -12.08
N ALA A 19 -3.06 -8.76 -11.21
CA ALA A 19 -3.19 -9.52 -9.97
C ALA A 19 -2.33 -8.86 -8.88
N ASN A 20 -2.98 -8.21 -7.93
CA ASN A 20 -2.36 -7.60 -6.75
C ASN A 20 -3.31 -7.74 -5.54
N GLY A 21 -2.95 -7.16 -4.40
CA GLY A 21 -3.76 -7.20 -3.19
C GLY A 21 -5.05 -6.37 -3.23
N GLY A 22 -5.27 -5.57 -4.27
CA GLY A 22 -6.48 -4.78 -4.44
C GLY A 22 -6.73 -3.74 -3.34
N GLN A 23 -5.71 -3.35 -2.61
CA GLN A 23 -5.83 -2.45 -1.47
C GLN A 23 -5.80 -0.99 -1.92
N LEU A 24 -6.82 -0.22 -1.52
CA LEU A 24 -6.88 1.23 -1.60
C LEU A 24 -6.54 1.80 -0.22
N SER A 25 -5.27 1.62 0.17
CA SER A 25 -4.77 1.79 1.52
C SER A 25 -3.89 3.04 1.62
N ALA A 26 -4.47 4.15 2.07
CA ALA A 26 -3.69 5.33 2.43
C ALA A 26 -2.90 5.12 3.73
N SER A 27 -3.36 4.21 4.62
CA SER A 27 -2.68 3.83 5.84
C SER A 27 -1.32 3.16 5.60
N ASN A 28 -1.14 2.54 4.43
CA ASN A 28 0.09 1.84 4.06
C ASN A 28 1.02 2.66 3.15
N ALA A 29 0.86 3.99 3.13
CA ALA A 29 1.65 4.90 2.30
C ALA A 29 2.95 5.39 2.97
N GLU A 30 3.46 4.65 3.95
CA GLU A 30 4.74 4.97 4.60
C GLU A 30 5.91 4.88 3.62
N THR A 31 6.83 5.83 3.70
CA THR A 31 8.07 5.77 2.93
C THR A 31 9.03 4.74 3.53
N TRP A 32 9.63 3.90 2.69
CA TRP A 32 10.45 2.74 3.15
C TRP A 32 11.94 3.06 3.33
N ASN A 33 12.36 4.30 3.16
CA ASN A 33 13.73 4.76 3.39
C ASN A 33 14.03 4.93 4.90
N THR A 34 13.96 3.81 5.64
CA THR A 34 14.33 3.73 7.06
C THR A 34 15.66 3.00 7.24
N THR A 35 16.35 3.26 8.36
CA THR A 35 17.57 2.54 8.70
C THR A 35 17.32 1.02 8.86
N LYS A 36 16.18 0.63 9.44
CA LYS A 36 15.76 -0.79 9.55
C LYS A 36 15.70 -1.44 8.16
N ASN A 37 15.02 -0.80 7.20
CA ASN A 37 14.89 -1.34 5.84
C ASN A 37 16.22 -1.35 5.08
N LEU A 38 17.09 -0.36 5.32
CA LEU A 38 18.43 -0.35 4.75
C LEU A 38 19.25 -1.56 5.22
N PHE A 39 19.30 -1.83 6.52
CA PHE A 39 20.03 -2.98 7.05
C PHE A 39 19.41 -4.31 6.61
N ASN A 40 18.08 -4.42 6.60
CA ASN A 40 17.39 -5.58 6.06
C ASN A 40 17.72 -5.78 4.57
N GLY A 41 17.73 -4.71 3.77
CA GLY A 41 18.10 -4.77 2.36
C GLY A 41 19.51 -5.32 2.14
N ILE A 42 20.48 -4.87 2.94
CA ILE A 42 21.85 -5.41 2.90
C ILE A 42 21.86 -6.90 3.27
N LYS A 43 21.15 -7.28 4.34
CA LYS A 43 21.05 -8.67 4.76
C LYS A 43 20.42 -9.56 3.68
N TRP A 44 19.37 -9.09 3.03
CA TRP A 44 18.64 -9.81 1.99
C TRP A 44 19.48 -10.03 0.72
N MET A 45 20.42 -9.14 0.40
CA MET A 45 21.32 -9.35 -0.74
C MET A 45 22.17 -10.63 -0.63
N PHE A 46 22.34 -11.16 0.58
CA PHE A 46 23.11 -12.39 0.86
C PHE A 46 22.20 -13.61 1.13
N GLN A 47 20.87 -13.48 1.04
CA GLN A 47 19.93 -14.56 1.27
C GLN A 47 19.29 -15.02 -0.04
N LYS A 48 19.26 -16.34 -0.29
CA LYS A 48 18.79 -16.92 -1.55
C LYS A 48 17.30 -16.69 -1.83
N ASP A 49 16.46 -16.72 -0.78
CA ASP A 49 15.00 -16.63 -0.88
C ASP A 49 14.46 -15.30 -0.31
N ALA A 50 15.27 -14.25 -0.38
CA ALA A 50 14.90 -12.94 0.13
C ALA A 50 14.00 -12.15 -0.84
N PRO A 51 13.19 -11.22 -0.34
CA PRO A 51 12.31 -10.40 -1.16
C PRO A 51 13.06 -9.40 -2.06
N LEU A 52 14.36 -9.18 -1.82
CA LEU A 52 15.21 -8.28 -2.59
C LEU A 52 16.29 -9.05 -3.34
N LEU A 53 16.21 -9.00 -4.68
CA LEU A 53 17.29 -9.49 -5.55
C LEU A 53 18.15 -8.32 -6.00
N PHE A 54 19.44 -8.37 -5.67
CA PHE A 54 20.42 -7.42 -6.16
C PHE A 54 21.20 -8.01 -7.35
N ASN A 55 21.01 -7.43 -8.53
CA ASN A 55 21.80 -7.77 -9.72
C ASN A 55 22.87 -6.69 -9.97
N PRO A 56 24.18 -6.98 -9.85
CA PRO A 56 25.25 -6.01 -9.96
C PRO A 56 25.57 -5.64 -11.43
N THR A 57 24.58 -5.15 -12.16
CA THR A 57 24.80 -4.65 -13.53
C THR A 57 25.43 -3.25 -13.53
N PRO A 58 26.30 -2.89 -14.48
CA PRO A 58 26.92 -1.57 -14.59
C PRO A 58 25.93 -0.52 -15.11
N ASN A 59 24.97 -0.12 -14.26
CA ASN A 59 23.97 0.89 -14.57
C ASN A 59 24.13 2.09 -13.65
N VAL A 60 24.62 3.20 -14.19
CA VAL A 60 24.87 4.45 -13.44
C VAL A 60 23.61 4.98 -12.76
N ASN A 61 22.44 4.88 -13.39
CA ASN A 61 21.19 5.37 -12.81
C ASN A 61 20.78 4.55 -11.59
N LYS A 62 21.02 3.23 -11.61
CA LYS A 62 20.79 2.36 -10.44
C LYS A 62 21.64 2.79 -9.25
N TYR A 63 22.94 3.02 -9.46
CA TYR A 63 23.82 3.43 -8.37
C TYR A 63 23.53 4.85 -7.88
N LYS A 64 23.16 5.78 -8.77
CA LYS A 64 22.64 7.10 -8.38
C LYS A 64 21.40 7.00 -7.51
N TRP A 65 20.45 6.11 -7.89
CA TRP A 65 19.26 5.87 -7.10
C TRP A 65 19.60 5.30 -5.71
N MET A 66 20.50 4.33 -5.63
CA MET A 66 20.95 3.76 -4.35
C MET A 66 21.59 4.81 -3.44
N LEU A 67 22.44 5.67 -3.98
CA LEU A 67 23.03 6.80 -3.24
C LEU A 67 21.94 7.78 -2.78
N GLY A 68 20.97 8.10 -3.62
CA GLY A 68 19.81 8.91 -3.28
C GLY A 68 18.97 8.29 -2.16
N PHE A 69 18.75 6.97 -2.20
CA PHE A 69 18.05 6.24 -1.15
C PHE A 69 18.79 6.32 0.18
N LEU A 70 20.11 6.11 0.18
CA LEU A 70 20.96 6.27 1.36
C LEU A 70 20.87 7.69 1.93
N ALA A 71 21.04 8.70 1.09
CA ALA A 71 20.96 10.12 1.50
C ALA A 71 19.56 10.42 2.10
N ALA A 72 18.49 9.93 1.50
CA ALA A 72 17.13 10.09 2.01
C ALA A 72 16.94 9.39 3.38
N THR A 73 17.50 8.19 3.54
CA THR A 73 17.43 7.44 4.81
C THR A 73 18.04 8.21 5.98
N PHE A 74 19.16 8.88 5.76
CA PHE A 74 19.87 9.64 6.81
C PHE A 74 19.47 11.13 6.87
N SER A 75 18.54 11.59 6.04
CA SER A 75 18.13 13.00 5.99
C SER A 75 17.27 13.47 7.17
N GLY A 76 16.78 12.57 8.00
CA GLY A 76 15.80 12.87 9.06
C GLY A 76 14.39 13.22 8.55
N LYS A 77 14.15 13.13 7.24
CA LYS A 77 12.89 13.56 6.60
C LYS A 77 11.83 12.43 6.50
N HIS A 78 12.07 11.26 7.06
CA HIS A 78 11.18 10.10 6.95
C HIS A 78 9.74 10.47 7.37
N LYS A 79 9.53 11.02 8.57
CA LYS A 79 8.20 11.43 9.06
C LYS A 79 7.53 12.43 8.11
N SER A 80 8.22 13.50 7.75
CA SER A 80 7.68 14.54 6.85
C SER A 80 7.34 14.00 5.47
N ASN A 81 8.15 13.10 4.92
CA ASN A 81 7.87 12.48 3.62
C ASN A 81 6.70 11.51 3.71
N THR A 82 6.61 10.71 4.77
CA THR A 82 5.49 9.80 4.99
C THR A 82 4.16 10.55 5.11
N LEU A 83 4.10 11.65 5.84
CA LEU A 83 2.88 12.46 5.91
C LEU A 83 2.45 12.99 4.54
N LYS A 84 3.40 13.42 3.70
CA LYS A 84 3.11 13.85 2.32
C LYS A 84 2.59 12.70 1.45
N THR A 85 3.17 11.51 1.55
CA THR A 85 2.69 10.34 0.78
C THR A 85 1.32 9.89 1.25
N ILE A 86 1.02 9.96 2.55
CA ILE A 86 -0.31 9.68 3.11
C ILE A 86 -1.35 10.68 2.57
N ASP A 87 -1.06 11.99 2.61
CA ASP A 87 -1.95 13.01 2.06
C ASP A 87 -2.22 12.78 0.56
N MET A 88 -1.18 12.49 -0.22
CA MET A 88 -1.34 12.14 -1.64
C MET A 88 -2.18 10.87 -1.82
N ALA A 89 -1.97 9.84 -1.02
CA ALA A 89 -2.71 8.58 -1.10
C ALA A 89 -4.19 8.75 -0.71
N LYS A 90 -4.50 9.57 0.30
CA LYS A 90 -5.88 9.95 0.67
C LYS A 90 -6.59 10.62 -0.50
N LYS A 91 -5.97 11.65 -1.09
CA LYS A 91 -6.51 12.36 -2.26
C LYS A 91 -6.69 11.44 -3.46
N ALA A 92 -5.70 10.58 -3.74
CA ALA A 92 -5.80 9.60 -4.82
C ALA A 92 -6.96 8.63 -4.60
N ARG A 93 -7.17 8.11 -3.38
CA ARG A 93 -8.27 7.23 -3.03
C ARG A 93 -9.64 7.91 -3.25
N GLU A 94 -9.78 9.17 -2.84
CA GLU A 94 -10.99 9.96 -3.07
C GLU A 94 -11.27 10.14 -4.57
N HIS A 95 -10.23 10.40 -5.37
CA HIS A 95 -10.36 10.47 -6.82
C HIS A 95 -10.78 9.13 -7.44
N TYR A 96 -10.27 8.01 -6.96
CA TYR A 96 -10.71 6.69 -7.38
C TYR A 96 -12.20 6.49 -7.14
N PHE A 97 -12.67 6.81 -5.94
CA PHE A 97 -14.08 6.70 -5.60
C PHE A 97 -14.93 7.61 -6.48
N LYS A 98 -14.51 8.87 -6.64
CA LYS A 98 -15.22 9.83 -7.48
C LYS A 98 -15.31 9.38 -8.94
N ILE A 99 -14.22 8.91 -9.54
CA ILE A 99 -14.23 8.42 -10.93
C ILE A 99 -15.14 7.18 -11.03
N ALA A 100 -15.08 6.26 -10.08
CA ALA A 100 -15.91 5.07 -10.08
C ALA A 100 -17.40 5.42 -10.00
N ASP A 101 -17.77 6.38 -9.15
CA ASP A 101 -19.16 6.82 -8.98
C ASP A 101 -19.65 7.60 -10.21
N ASP A 102 -18.87 8.58 -10.72
CA ASP A 102 -19.20 9.42 -11.86
C ASP A 102 -19.37 8.59 -13.16
N GLU A 103 -18.52 7.60 -13.37
CA GLU A 103 -18.48 6.77 -14.57
C GLU A 103 -19.18 5.41 -14.38
N LYS A 104 -19.76 5.15 -13.20
CA LYS A 104 -20.46 3.91 -12.84
C LYS A 104 -19.59 2.66 -13.05
N ILE A 105 -18.32 2.76 -12.64
CA ILE A 105 -17.36 1.68 -12.77
C ILE A 105 -17.51 0.70 -11.61
N GLU A 106 -17.94 -0.51 -11.93
CA GLU A 106 -17.98 -1.61 -10.96
C GLU A 106 -16.65 -2.37 -10.95
N PHE A 107 -16.03 -2.48 -9.77
CA PHE A 107 -14.74 -3.15 -9.57
C PHE A 107 -14.62 -3.88 -8.24
N ASN A 108 -15.74 -4.40 -7.75
CA ASN A 108 -15.83 -5.09 -6.46
C ASN A 108 -15.35 -4.24 -5.28
N LEU A 109 -15.65 -2.94 -5.30
CA LEU A 109 -15.25 -2.00 -4.25
C LEU A 109 -15.90 -2.36 -2.92
N LEU A 110 -15.07 -2.56 -1.89
CA LEU A 110 -15.48 -2.79 -0.50
C LEU A 110 -14.91 -1.67 0.37
N LYS A 111 -15.77 -0.76 0.82
CA LYS A 111 -15.42 0.33 1.76
C LYS A 111 -15.60 -0.17 3.21
N LYS A 112 -14.87 -1.24 3.56
CA LYS A 112 -14.95 -1.89 4.88
C LYS A 112 -13.68 -1.72 5.71
N GLY A 113 -12.82 -0.78 5.36
CA GLY A 113 -11.54 -0.60 6.03
C GLY A 113 -10.51 -1.68 5.68
N LEU A 114 -9.34 -1.56 6.29
CA LEU A 114 -8.27 -2.55 6.23
C LEU A 114 -7.74 -2.83 7.62
N LEU A 115 -7.52 -4.11 7.92
CA LEU A 115 -6.96 -4.60 9.15
C LEU A 115 -5.52 -5.05 8.93
N HIS A 116 -4.58 -4.43 9.64
CA HIS A 116 -3.19 -4.86 9.71
C HIS A 116 -2.98 -5.65 11.00
N ILE A 117 -2.61 -6.93 10.90
CA ILE A 117 -2.35 -7.81 12.04
C ILE A 117 -0.85 -7.94 12.29
N TYR A 118 -0.48 -8.11 13.55
CA TYR A 118 0.91 -8.25 14.00
C TYR A 118 1.06 -9.55 14.81
N ASP A 119 2.11 -10.30 14.53
CA ASP A 119 2.52 -11.48 15.29
C ASP A 119 3.76 -11.23 16.16
N ASN A 120 4.20 -9.97 16.22
CA ASN A 120 5.40 -9.52 16.94
C ASN A 120 5.11 -8.24 17.72
N GLU A 121 5.30 -8.28 19.05
CA GLU A 121 5.06 -7.13 19.93
C GLU A 121 5.92 -5.90 19.58
N ASN A 122 7.18 -6.10 19.16
CA ASN A 122 8.04 -4.96 18.80
C ASN A 122 7.53 -4.24 17.55
N GLU A 123 6.97 -4.98 16.60
CA GLU A 123 6.39 -4.38 15.39
C GLU A 123 5.09 -3.67 15.68
N LEU A 124 4.24 -4.26 16.52
CA LEU A 124 3.02 -3.64 17.00
C LEU A 124 3.32 -2.36 17.79
N GLN A 125 4.30 -2.39 18.68
CA GLN A 125 4.71 -1.21 19.44
C GLN A 125 5.25 -0.10 18.52
N ALA A 126 6.07 -0.45 17.53
CA ALA A 126 6.54 0.50 16.53
C ALA A 126 5.39 1.13 15.72
N ALA A 127 4.35 0.37 15.43
CA ALA A 127 3.15 0.89 14.78
C ALA A 127 2.34 1.82 15.72
N ARG A 128 2.22 1.47 17.00
CA ARG A 128 1.58 2.34 18.02
C ARG A 128 2.29 3.68 18.17
N GLU A 129 3.62 3.70 18.14
CA GLU A 129 4.40 4.94 18.23
C GLU A 129 4.15 5.86 17.02
N LYS A 130 3.87 5.29 15.85
CA LYS A 130 3.53 6.05 14.65
C LYS A 130 2.11 6.62 14.71
N LYS A 131 1.18 5.99 15.42
CA LYS A 131 -0.22 6.40 15.53
C LYS A 131 -0.35 7.90 15.82
N ASN A 132 0.33 8.38 16.85
CA ASN A 132 0.21 9.75 17.32
C ASN A 132 0.50 10.82 16.24
N TRP A 133 1.44 10.58 15.34
CA TRP A 133 1.76 11.55 14.31
C TRP A 133 1.01 11.30 12.98
N ILE A 134 0.51 10.09 12.76
CA ILE A 134 -0.37 9.77 11.63
C ILE A 134 -1.77 10.31 11.87
N GLU A 135 -2.30 10.20 13.09
CA GLU A 135 -3.61 10.75 13.46
C GLU A 135 -3.65 12.28 13.38
N GLN A 136 -2.53 12.97 13.65
CA GLN A 136 -2.45 14.42 13.45
C GLN A 136 -2.72 14.85 12.00
N ASP A 137 -2.53 13.95 11.03
CA ASP A 137 -2.85 14.16 9.61
C ASP A 137 -4.27 13.71 9.24
N GLY A 138 -5.11 13.41 10.24
CA GLY A 138 -6.53 13.06 10.07
C GLY A 138 -6.78 11.64 9.56
N MET A 139 -5.84 10.70 9.79
CA MET A 139 -6.06 9.29 9.53
C MET A 139 -6.46 8.59 10.84
N GLU A 140 -7.62 7.94 10.82
CA GLU A 140 -8.09 7.15 11.95
C GLU A 140 -7.41 5.79 11.96
N TRP A 141 -6.70 5.50 13.05
CA TRP A 141 -6.08 4.21 13.33
C TRP A 141 -6.64 3.66 14.63
N ASP A 142 -7.52 2.68 14.55
CA ASP A 142 -8.04 1.97 15.71
C ASP A 142 -7.11 0.81 16.06
N TYR A 143 -6.61 0.79 17.29
CA TYR A 143 -5.91 -0.38 17.82
C TYR A 143 -6.93 -1.42 18.22
N LEU A 144 -6.72 -2.67 17.80
CA LEU A 144 -7.56 -3.81 18.15
C LEU A 144 -6.73 -4.88 18.87
N ASP A 145 -7.30 -5.42 19.95
CA ASP A 145 -6.82 -6.64 20.58
C ASP A 145 -7.31 -7.90 19.82
N LEU A 146 -6.97 -9.09 20.32
CA LEU A 146 -7.31 -10.33 19.62
C LEU A 146 -8.82 -10.56 19.56
N ASP A 147 -9.54 -10.28 20.64
CA ASP A 147 -10.99 -10.49 20.70
C ASP A 147 -11.70 -9.55 19.72
N GLU A 148 -11.29 -8.30 19.67
CA GLU A 148 -11.81 -7.30 18.72
C GLU A 148 -11.48 -7.66 17.25
N ILE A 149 -10.30 -8.24 16.99
CA ILE A 149 -9.93 -8.75 15.67
C ILE A 149 -10.82 -9.92 15.26
N GLU A 150 -11.07 -10.86 16.16
CA GLU A 150 -11.94 -12.02 15.92
C GLU A 150 -13.41 -11.63 15.71
N ASP A 151 -13.87 -10.56 16.33
CA ASP A 151 -15.21 -10.02 16.13
C ASP A 151 -15.33 -9.28 14.80
N LEU A 152 -14.27 -8.58 14.38
CA LEU A 152 -14.24 -7.89 13.09
C LEU A 152 -14.12 -8.86 11.91
N GLU A 153 -13.30 -9.92 12.05
CA GLU A 153 -13.06 -10.95 11.04
C GLU A 153 -13.19 -12.35 11.66
N PRO A 154 -14.40 -12.93 11.65
CA PRO A 154 -14.68 -14.22 12.30
C PRO A 154 -13.87 -15.41 11.78
N ALA A 155 -13.21 -15.30 10.62
CA ALA A 155 -12.34 -16.35 10.11
C ALA A 155 -11.17 -16.61 11.07
N PHE A 156 -10.73 -15.60 11.82
CA PHE A 156 -9.66 -15.77 12.81
C PHE A 156 -10.06 -16.64 13.99
N LYS A 157 -11.34 -16.74 14.35
CA LYS A 157 -11.83 -17.63 15.44
C LYS A 157 -11.54 -19.11 15.19
N THR A 158 -11.43 -19.49 13.93
CA THR A 158 -11.23 -20.89 13.50
C THR A 158 -9.80 -21.22 13.11
N ASP A 159 -8.93 -20.24 12.92
CA ASP A 159 -7.53 -20.46 12.52
C ASP A 159 -6.66 -20.76 13.75
N LYS A 160 -5.98 -21.91 13.70
CA LYS A 160 -5.02 -22.32 14.74
C LYS A 160 -3.82 -21.37 14.89
N ASN A 161 -3.52 -20.59 13.86
CA ASN A 161 -2.42 -19.62 13.87
C ASN A 161 -2.79 -18.28 14.52
N THR A 162 -4.08 -18.02 14.78
CA THR A 162 -4.57 -16.79 15.43
C THR A 162 -3.90 -16.53 16.79
N LYS A 163 -3.56 -17.59 17.52
CA LYS A 163 -2.85 -17.50 18.81
C LYS A 163 -1.48 -16.80 18.75
N LYS A 164 -0.94 -16.57 17.54
CA LYS A 164 0.30 -15.82 17.34
C LYS A 164 0.06 -14.33 17.16
N ILE A 165 -1.19 -13.91 16.91
CA ILE A 165 -1.54 -12.51 16.73
C ILE A 165 -1.49 -11.82 18.08
N VAL A 166 -0.69 -10.76 18.18
CA VAL A 166 -0.52 -9.95 19.39
C VAL A 166 -1.41 -8.68 19.37
N GLY A 167 -1.97 -8.36 18.23
CA GLY A 167 -2.89 -7.24 18.04
C GLY A 167 -2.96 -6.78 16.59
N GLY A 168 -3.75 -5.73 16.35
CA GLY A 168 -3.93 -5.17 15.01
C GLY A 168 -4.17 -3.68 15.02
N ILE A 169 -4.11 -3.11 13.81
CA ILE A 169 -4.51 -1.73 13.53
C ILE A 169 -5.55 -1.77 12.42
N TYR A 170 -6.70 -1.18 12.70
CA TYR A 170 -7.79 -1.07 11.76
C TYR A 170 -7.96 0.36 11.27
N THR A 171 -8.00 0.54 9.94
CA THR A 171 -8.20 1.83 9.28
C THR A 171 -9.54 1.81 8.54
N LYS A 172 -10.57 2.39 9.14
CA LYS A 172 -11.96 2.40 8.60
C LYS A 172 -12.07 3.06 7.24
N SER A 173 -11.28 4.11 7.00
CA SER A 173 -11.33 4.88 5.76
C SER A 173 -10.70 4.19 4.56
N ASP A 174 -9.93 3.13 4.76
CA ASP A 174 -9.35 2.35 3.68
C ASP A 174 -10.39 1.43 3.01
N ALA A 175 -10.06 0.92 1.84
CA ALA A 175 -10.95 0.09 1.05
C ALA A 175 -10.17 -0.97 0.27
N SER A 176 -10.88 -1.93 -0.31
CA SER A 176 -10.34 -2.86 -1.28
C SER A 176 -11.19 -2.89 -2.56
N GLY A 177 -10.57 -3.29 -3.68
CA GLY A 177 -11.26 -3.40 -4.96
C GLY A 177 -10.38 -4.08 -5.99
N ASP A 178 -10.99 -4.58 -7.05
CA ASP A 178 -10.31 -5.22 -8.17
C ASP A 178 -9.78 -4.14 -9.15
N ILE A 179 -8.50 -3.81 -9.03
CA ILE A 179 -7.88 -2.76 -9.83
C ILE A 179 -7.80 -3.12 -11.31
N HIS A 180 -7.70 -4.41 -11.65
CA HIS A 180 -7.77 -4.83 -13.05
C HIS A 180 -9.16 -4.52 -13.66
N LYS A 181 -10.24 -4.86 -12.95
CA LYS A 181 -11.61 -4.52 -13.37
C LYS A 181 -11.80 -3.01 -13.47
N PHE A 182 -11.30 -2.23 -12.50
CA PHE A 182 -11.35 -0.78 -12.57
C PHE A 182 -10.72 -0.25 -13.85
N CYS A 183 -9.47 -0.64 -14.14
CA CYS A 183 -8.75 -0.18 -15.33
C CYS A 183 -9.41 -0.65 -16.64
N ALA A 184 -9.90 -1.89 -16.69
CA ALA A 184 -10.57 -2.43 -17.86
C ALA A 184 -11.91 -1.71 -18.15
N ASN A 185 -12.69 -1.41 -17.11
CA ASN A 185 -13.94 -0.68 -17.26
C ASN A 185 -13.70 0.81 -17.56
N LEU A 186 -12.71 1.43 -16.96
CA LEU A 186 -12.32 2.81 -17.29
C LEU A 186 -11.87 2.91 -18.76
N HIS A 187 -11.13 1.93 -19.27
CA HIS A 187 -10.76 1.87 -20.69
C HIS A 187 -12.00 1.89 -21.62
N LYS A 188 -13.02 1.08 -21.30
CA LYS A 188 -14.30 1.11 -22.06
C LYS A 188 -14.96 2.48 -22.01
N VAL A 189 -15.02 3.11 -20.85
CA VAL A 189 -15.57 4.48 -20.73
C VAL A 189 -14.80 5.47 -21.62
N LEU A 190 -13.47 5.36 -21.65
CA LEU A 190 -12.65 6.22 -22.51
C LEU A 190 -12.90 5.98 -24.00
N GLU A 191 -13.06 4.72 -24.41
CA GLU A 191 -13.42 4.38 -25.79
C GLU A 191 -14.82 4.85 -26.20
N ASP A 192 -15.80 4.76 -25.30
CA ASP A 192 -17.18 5.09 -25.63
C ASP A 192 -17.49 6.58 -25.57
N LYS A 193 -16.94 7.30 -24.58
CA LYS A 193 -17.25 8.71 -24.35
C LYS A 193 -16.28 9.73 -24.98
N TYR A 194 -14.99 9.34 -25.14
CA TYR A 194 -13.92 10.31 -25.41
C TYR A 194 -13.10 9.97 -26.67
N LYS A 195 -13.71 9.25 -27.60
CA LYS A 195 -13.14 8.98 -28.94
C LYS A 195 -12.87 10.24 -29.75
#